data_9af2a5f89e96b64346fefa2c707697fb
#
_entry.id   9af2a5f89e96b64346fefa2c707697fb
#
_cell.length_a   1.000
_cell.length_b   1.000
_cell.length_c   1.000
_cell.angle_alpha   90.00
_cell.angle_beta   90.00
_cell.angle_gamma   90.00
#
_symmetry.space_group_name_H-M   'P 1'
#
loop_
_entity.id
_entity.type
_entity.pdbx_description
1 polymer ?
#
loop_
_entity_poly.entity_id
_entity_poly.type
_entity_poly.pdbx_seq_one_letter_code
_entity_poly.pdbx_strand_id
1 'polypeptide(L)'
;MRDHGAMVAVGVVLSAGGHHAAAHHAGGLAALAASTGWDPRSADVMVGTSAGAVTAVCLRAGLSAADLAGHYLGVPLSPEGRTISARVTTQLHVTDPNLRPPSRRPANPMLVARELFVGGRPRPMVALTGLLPNGEVDGS
;
A
#
# COMPACT_ATOMS: atom_id res chain seq x y z
N MET A 1 -25.69 39.71 -6.15
CA MET A 1 -24.41 39.15 -6.55
C MET A 1 -24.15 37.97 -5.63
N ARG A 2 -24.45 36.73 -6.05
CA ARG A 2 -24.23 35.56 -5.21
C ARG A 2 -22.79 35.15 -5.39
N ASP A 3 -22.02 35.31 -4.31
CA ASP A 3 -20.65 34.83 -4.24
C ASP A 3 -20.69 33.29 -4.37
N HIS A 4 -20.35 32.79 -5.54
CA HIS A 4 -20.10 31.36 -5.70
C HIS A 4 -18.74 31.10 -5.10
N GLY A 5 -18.70 30.86 -3.80
CA GLY A 5 -17.51 30.38 -3.12
C GLY A 5 -16.97 29.20 -3.95
N ALA A 6 -15.80 29.38 -4.54
CA ALA A 6 -15.13 28.35 -5.30
C ALA A 6 -14.96 27.12 -4.38
N MET A 7 -15.69 26.04 -4.66
CA MET A 7 -15.50 24.78 -3.97
C MET A 7 -14.09 24.31 -4.30
N VAL A 8 -13.22 24.28 -3.31
CA VAL A 8 -11.88 23.77 -3.45
C VAL A 8 -11.96 22.25 -3.49
N ALA A 9 -11.65 21.67 -4.65
CA ALA A 9 -11.54 20.21 -4.77
C ALA A 9 -10.21 19.74 -4.15
N VAL A 10 -10.27 18.72 -3.32
CA VAL A 10 -9.11 18.14 -2.64
C VAL A 10 -8.76 16.79 -3.23
N GLY A 11 -7.53 16.66 -3.75
CA GLY A 11 -6.98 15.40 -4.21
C GLY A 11 -5.92 14.85 -3.25
N VAL A 12 -5.93 13.53 -3.03
CA VAL A 12 -4.93 12.81 -2.24
C VAL A 12 -4.15 11.86 -3.13
N VAL A 13 -2.83 11.97 -3.12
CA VAL A 13 -1.93 11.08 -3.86
C VAL A 13 -1.08 10.30 -2.87
N LEU A 14 -1.13 8.98 -2.95
CA LEU A 14 -0.47 8.05 -2.04
C LEU A 14 0.51 7.15 -2.80
N SER A 15 1.79 7.23 -2.44
CA SER A 15 2.87 6.54 -3.14
C SER A 15 2.94 5.04 -2.82
N ALA A 16 3.68 4.31 -3.65
CA ALA A 16 4.15 2.97 -3.33
C ALA A 16 5.24 2.99 -2.23
N GLY A 17 5.53 1.84 -1.63
CA GLY A 17 6.64 1.69 -0.67
C GLY A 17 6.39 0.64 0.42
N GLY A 18 5.46 -0.29 0.20
CA GLY A 18 5.18 -1.39 1.11
C GLY A 18 4.69 -0.94 2.49
N HIS A 19 4.96 -1.73 3.52
CA HIS A 19 4.50 -1.46 4.89
C HIS A 19 4.96 -0.11 5.46
N HIS A 20 6.17 0.32 5.13
CA HIS A 20 6.70 1.60 5.62
C HIS A 20 5.93 2.78 5.04
N ALA A 21 5.65 2.76 3.73
CA ALA A 21 4.85 3.81 3.11
C ALA A 21 3.40 3.81 3.65
N ALA A 22 2.80 2.64 3.83
CA ALA A 22 1.46 2.53 4.39
C ALA A 22 1.38 3.12 5.81
N ALA A 23 2.35 2.82 6.68
CA ALA A 23 2.44 3.41 8.02
C ALA A 23 2.64 4.94 7.97
N HIS A 24 3.50 5.41 7.05
CA HIS A 24 3.71 6.84 6.83
C HIS A 24 2.43 7.55 6.35
N HIS A 25 1.73 6.97 5.38
CA HIS A 25 0.44 7.50 4.92
C HIS A 25 -0.58 7.58 6.06
N ALA A 26 -0.71 6.50 6.84
CA ALA A 26 -1.64 6.44 7.96
C ALA A 26 -1.33 7.53 9.00
N GLY A 27 -0.08 7.65 9.42
CA GLY A 27 0.37 8.67 10.38
C GLY A 27 0.20 10.09 9.85
N GLY A 28 0.61 10.35 8.60
CA GLY A 28 0.47 11.65 7.96
C GLY A 28 -0.98 12.09 7.80
N LEU A 29 -1.86 11.20 7.35
CA LEU A 29 -3.29 11.49 7.21
C LEU A 29 -3.97 11.70 8.56
N ALA A 30 -3.59 10.93 9.60
CA ALA A 30 -4.10 11.12 10.94
C ALA A 30 -3.66 12.47 11.55
N ALA A 31 -2.40 12.84 11.37
CA ALA A 31 -1.88 14.13 11.81
C ALA A 31 -2.55 15.30 11.08
N LEU A 32 -2.76 15.17 9.76
CA LEU A 32 -3.48 16.16 8.96
C LEU A 32 -4.93 16.33 9.46
N ALA A 33 -5.63 15.22 9.64
CA ALA A 33 -7.00 15.25 10.17
C ALA A 33 -7.08 15.91 11.54
N ALA A 34 -6.16 15.56 12.45
CA ALA A 34 -6.11 16.12 13.80
C ALA A 34 -5.79 17.62 13.81
N SER A 35 -4.93 18.09 12.91
CA SER A 35 -4.49 19.50 12.88
C SER A 35 -5.46 20.44 12.17
N THR A 36 -6.20 19.91 11.16
CA THR A 36 -7.06 20.74 10.31
C THR A 36 -8.55 20.49 10.51
N GLY A 37 -8.94 19.40 11.15
CA GLY A 37 -10.32 18.92 11.21
C GLY A 37 -10.85 18.36 9.89
N TRP A 38 -10.01 18.32 8.82
CA TRP A 38 -10.41 17.74 7.55
C TRP A 38 -10.36 16.22 7.57
N ASP A 39 -11.43 15.59 7.13
CA ASP A 39 -11.50 14.12 7.05
C ASP A 39 -10.93 13.64 5.70
N PRO A 40 -9.84 12.87 5.67
CA PRO A 40 -9.27 12.35 4.44
C PRO A 40 -10.23 11.50 3.59
N ARG A 41 -11.26 10.91 4.21
CA ARG A 41 -12.31 10.15 3.51
C ARG A 41 -13.15 11.03 2.58
N SER A 42 -13.21 12.33 2.86
CA SER A 42 -13.96 13.31 2.06
C SER A 42 -13.20 13.85 0.85
N ALA A 43 -11.97 13.40 0.59
CA ALA A 43 -11.22 13.82 -0.60
C ALA A 43 -12.03 13.55 -1.89
N ASP A 44 -12.07 14.50 -2.81
CA ASP A 44 -12.78 14.37 -4.08
C ASP A 44 -12.14 13.29 -4.97
N VAL A 45 -10.81 13.25 -4.99
CA VAL A 45 -10.01 12.30 -5.76
C VAL A 45 -8.97 11.64 -4.88
N MET A 46 -8.82 10.33 -5.01
CA MET A 46 -7.70 9.58 -4.41
C MET A 46 -6.97 8.81 -5.50
N VAL A 47 -5.65 8.97 -5.55
CA VAL A 47 -4.76 8.21 -6.43
C VAL A 47 -3.75 7.47 -5.56
N GLY A 48 -3.65 6.16 -5.74
CA GLY A 48 -2.75 5.34 -4.94
C GLY A 48 -2.02 4.29 -5.79
N THR A 49 -0.77 4.01 -5.43
CA THR A 49 0.04 2.95 -6.04
C THR A 49 0.46 1.96 -4.96
N SER A 50 0.25 0.64 -5.18
CA SER A 50 0.64 -0.41 -4.23
C SER A 50 0.09 -0.13 -2.81
N ALA A 51 0.97 0.05 -1.81
CA ALA A 51 0.58 0.41 -0.44
C ALA A 51 -0.37 1.63 -0.38
N GLY A 52 -0.15 2.64 -1.23
CA GLY A 52 -1.02 3.80 -1.34
C GLY A 52 -2.41 3.45 -1.87
N ALA A 53 -2.52 2.50 -2.81
CA ALA A 53 -3.81 2.02 -3.29
C ALA A 53 -4.59 1.30 -2.18
N VAL A 54 -3.93 0.48 -1.37
CA VAL A 54 -4.55 -0.18 -0.20
C VAL A 54 -5.04 0.85 0.80
N THR A 55 -4.22 1.85 1.13
CA THR A 55 -4.60 2.95 2.03
C THR A 55 -5.83 3.70 1.49
N ALA A 56 -5.85 4.03 0.19
CA ALA A 56 -6.98 4.69 -0.45
C ALA A 56 -8.28 3.85 -0.37
N VAL A 57 -8.17 2.54 -0.61
CA VAL A 57 -9.31 1.61 -0.49
C VAL A 57 -9.83 1.57 0.95
N CYS A 58 -8.96 1.49 1.95
CA CYS A 58 -9.35 1.51 3.35
C CYS A 58 -10.12 2.79 3.71
N LEU A 59 -9.63 3.96 3.29
CA LEU A 59 -10.32 5.25 3.49
C LEU A 59 -11.68 5.27 2.79
N ARG A 60 -11.76 4.83 1.54
CA ARG A 60 -13.02 4.77 0.78
C ARG A 60 -14.00 3.75 1.34
N ALA A 61 -13.54 2.69 1.98
CA ALA A 61 -14.36 1.75 2.72
C ALA A 61 -14.91 2.33 4.05
N GLY A 62 -14.46 3.53 4.43
CA GLY A 62 -14.91 4.25 5.62
C GLY A 62 -13.96 4.22 6.81
N LEU A 63 -12.81 3.52 6.73
CA LEU A 63 -11.85 3.47 7.82
C LEU A 63 -11.28 4.87 8.08
N SER A 64 -11.35 5.34 9.33
CA SER A 64 -10.84 6.66 9.68
C SER A 64 -9.30 6.71 9.62
N ALA A 65 -8.75 7.91 9.40
CA ALA A 65 -7.30 8.09 9.44
C ALA A 65 -6.71 7.73 10.81
N ALA A 66 -7.46 7.96 11.90
CA ALA A 66 -7.06 7.57 13.25
C ALA A 66 -7.02 6.04 13.41
N ASP A 67 -8.00 5.30 12.89
CA ASP A 67 -8.00 3.84 12.91
C ASP A 67 -6.88 3.25 12.04
N LEU A 68 -6.61 3.86 10.86
CA LEU A 68 -5.48 3.47 10.04
C LEU A 68 -4.16 3.62 10.80
N ALA A 69 -3.93 4.76 11.45
CA ALA A 69 -2.73 4.98 12.28
C ALA A 69 -2.70 4.01 13.46
N GLY A 70 -3.83 3.80 14.12
CA GLY A 70 -3.99 2.86 15.22
C GLY A 70 -3.59 1.44 14.86
N HIS A 71 -3.93 0.99 13.66
CA HIS A 71 -3.53 -0.33 13.15
C HIS A 71 -1.99 -0.50 13.14
N TYR A 72 -1.25 0.50 12.65
CA TYR A 72 0.21 0.45 12.59
C TYR A 72 0.88 0.67 13.96
N LEU A 73 0.20 1.37 14.87
CA LEU A 73 0.68 1.58 16.24
C LEU A 73 0.34 0.42 17.18
N GLY A 74 -0.44 -0.56 16.73
CA GLY A 74 -0.88 -1.68 17.54
C GLY A 74 -1.87 -1.28 18.66
N VAL A 75 -2.59 -0.16 18.49
CA VAL A 75 -3.63 0.28 19.44
C VAL A 75 -5.01 -0.19 18.98
N PRO A 76 -5.96 -0.38 19.91
CA PRO A 76 -7.31 -0.81 19.58
C PRO A 76 -8.00 0.16 18.61
N LEU A 77 -8.58 -0.36 17.54
CA LEU A 77 -9.41 0.42 16.63
C LEU A 77 -10.76 0.77 17.27
N SER A 78 -11.40 1.80 16.75
CA SER A 78 -12.78 2.13 17.09
C SER A 78 -13.73 0.95 16.81
N PRO A 79 -14.93 0.87 17.41
CA PRO A 79 -15.91 -0.18 17.10
C PRO A 79 -16.25 -0.23 15.60
N GLU A 80 -16.40 0.93 14.96
CA GLU A 80 -16.64 1.07 13.53
C GLU A 80 -15.42 0.62 12.72
N GLY A 81 -14.23 1.08 13.10
CA GLY A 81 -12.96 0.71 12.47
C GLY A 81 -12.71 -0.79 12.48
N ARG A 82 -13.03 -1.49 13.58
CA ARG A 82 -12.95 -2.95 13.65
C ARG A 82 -13.85 -3.64 12.63
N THR A 83 -15.10 -3.16 12.51
CA THR A 83 -16.08 -3.74 11.57
C THR A 83 -15.63 -3.55 10.13
N ILE A 84 -15.15 -2.35 9.77
CA ILE A 84 -14.68 -2.03 8.42
C ILE A 84 -13.38 -2.80 8.12
N SER A 85 -12.43 -2.79 9.05
CA SER A 85 -11.15 -3.49 8.91
C SER A 85 -11.36 -4.99 8.67
N ALA A 86 -12.26 -5.63 9.40
CA ALA A 86 -12.58 -7.05 9.19
C ALA A 86 -13.09 -7.33 7.77
N ARG A 87 -13.95 -6.46 7.22
CA ARG A 87 -14.47 -6.60 5.85
C ARG A 87 -13.37 -6.42 4.81
N VAL A 88 -12.55 -5.37 4.95
CA VAL A 88 -11.45 -5.09 4.00
C VAL A 88 -10.41 -6.19 4.05
N THR A 89 -10.04 -6.66 5.24
CA THR A 89 -9.06 -7.75 5.41
C THR A 89 -9.56 -9.05 4.80
N THR A 90 -10.84 -9.40 4.96
CA THR A 90 -11.42 -10.59 4.33
C THR A 90 -11.38 -10.52 2.81
N GLN A 91 -11.54 -9.32 2.23
CA GLN A 91 -11.46 -9.13 0.78
C GLN A 91 -10.03 -9.06 0.24
N LEU A 92 -9.08 -8.58 1.05
CA LEU A 92 -7.67 -8.48 0.67
C LEU A 92 -6.85 -9.75 0.98
N HIS A 93 -7.34 -10.61 1.86
CA HIS A 93 -6.80 -11.95 2.07
C HIS A 93 -7.28 -12.87 0.96
N VAL A 94 -6.71 -12.70 -0.22
CA VAL A 94 -6.57 -13.81 -1.15
C VAL A 94 -5.49 -14.72 -0.55
N THR A 95 -5.85 -15.44 0.49
CA THR A 95 -5.05 -16.58 0.93
C THR A 95 -5.37 -17.67 -0.08
N ASP A 96 -4.62 -17.69 -1.18
CA ASP A 96 -4.63 -18.84 -2.06
C ASP A 96 -4.03 -20.01 -1.24
N PRO A 97 -4.83 -21.01 -0.85
CA PRO A 97 -4.33 -22.17 -0.11
C PRO A 97 -3.30 -22.97 -0.93
N ASN A 98 -3.15 -22.66 -2.21
CA ASN A 98 -2.22 -23.28 -3.14
C ASN A 98 -0.93 -22.47 -3.35
N LEU A 99 -0.72 -21.37 -2.59
CA LEU A 99 0.56 -20.67 -2.58
C LEU A 99 1.66 -21.64 -2.14
N ARG A 100 2.32 -22.24 -3.13
CA ARG A 100 3.52 -23.04 -2.90
C ARG A 100 4.59 -22.18 -2.27
N PRO A 101 5.33 -22.70 -1.29
CA PRO A 101 6.47 -21.97 -0.73
C PRO A 101 7.42 -21.61 -1.89
N PRO A 102 8.01 -20.39 -1.88
CA PRO A 102 8.85 -19.92 -2.96
C PRO A 102 9.94 -20.97 -3.25
N SER A 103 10.11 -21.31 -4.53
CA SER A 103 11.13 -22.27 -4.95
C SER A 103 12.51 -21.70 -4.57
N ARG A 104 13.39 -22.54 -4.03
CA ARG A 104 14.77 -22.13 -3.71
C ARG A 104 15.64 -21.87 -4.97
N ARG A 105 15.05 -22.00 -6.16
CA ARG A 105 15.74 -21.74 -7.41
C ARG A 105 15.66 -20.25 -7.75
N PRO A 106 16.77 -19.62 -8.18
CA PRO A 106 16.75 -18.24 -8.60
C PRO A 106 15.80 -18.06 -9.80
N ALA A 107 15.00 -17.01 -9.76
CA ALA A 107 13.98 -16.72 -10.76
C ALA A 107 14.58 -16.58 -12.17
N ASN A 108 15.76 -15.97 -12.24
CA ASN A 108 16.42 -15.74 -13.53
C ASN A 108 17.96 -15.81 -13.40
N PRO A 109 18.55 -17.01 -13.49
CA PRO A 109 20.00 -17.17 -13.42
C PRO A 109 20.74 -16.45 -14.55
N MET A 110 20.09 -16.26 -15.71
CA MET A 110 20.63 -15.55 -16.84
C MET A 110 20.78 -14.05 -16.54
N LEU A 111 19.83 -13.45 -15.81
CA LEU A 111 19.92 -12.05 -15.38
C LEU A 111 21.11 -11.85 -14.44
N VAL A 112 21.29 -12.76 -13.50
CA VAL A 112 22.44 -12.74 -12.58
C VAL A 112 23.76 -12.83 -13.33
N ALA A 113 23.88 -13.80 -14.26
CA ALA A 113 25.06 -13.99 -15.09
C ALA A 113 25.33 -12.76 -15.96
N ARG A 114 24.32 -12.21 -16.61
CA ARG A 114 24.44 -11.02 -17.45
C ARG A 114 24.96 -9.81 -16.66
N GLU A 115 24.41 -9.53 -15.49
CA GLU A 115 24.82 -8.38 -14.67
C GLU A 115 26.22 -8.54 -14.05
N LEU A 116 26.68 -9.77 -13.88
CA LEU A 116 28.02 -10.05 -13.35
C LEU A 116 29.10 -10.12 -14.45
N PHE A 117 28.76 -10.57 -15.69
CA PHE A 117 29.73 -10.91 -16.72
C PHE A 117 29.66 -10.04 -17.98
N VAL A 118 28.59 -9.27 -18.22
CA VAL A 118 28.47 -8.40 -19.41
C VAL A 118 28.86 -6.97 -19.05
N GLY A 119 30.04 -6.59 -19.49
CA GLY A 119 30.79 -5.36 -19.29
C GLY A 119 30.01 -4.07 -19.09
N GLY A 120 30.16 -3.49 -17.95
CA GLY A 120 29.60 -2.24 -17.46
C GLY A 120 29.81 -2.14 -15.95
N ARG A 121 29.37 -1.03 -15.34
CA ARG A 121 29.35 -0.97 -13.88
C ARG A 121 28.34 -2.00 -13.36
N PRO A 122 28.76 -3.00 -12.56
CA PRO A 122 27.84 -4.00 -12.03
C PRO A 122 26.74 -3.31 -11.22
N ARG A 123 25.48 -3.70 -11.47
CA ARG A 123 24.32 -3.24 -10.72
C ARG A 123 23.91 -4.30 -9.70
N PRO A 124 24.51 -4.30 -8.50
CA PRO A 124 24.31 -5.39 -7.53
C PRO A 124 22.84 -5.57 -7.14
N MET A 125 22.07 -4.48 -7.10
CA MET A 125 20.65 -4.56 -6.79
C MET A 125 19.85 -5.29 -7.88
N VAL A 126 20.24 -5.15 -9.16
CA VAL A 126 19.57 -5.85 -10.27
C VAL A 126 19.97 -7.33 -10.27
N ALA A 127 21.20 -7.67 -9.93
CA ALA A 127 21.62 -9.06 -9.78
C ALA A 127 20.86 -9.73 -8.62
N LEU A 128 20.68 -9.04 -7.48
CA LEU A 128 19.90 -9.52 -6.35
C LEU A 128 18.46 -9.84 -6.68
N THR A 129 17.80 -9.07 -7.56
CA THR A 129 16.43 -9.39 -7.98
C THR A 129 16.32 -10.70 -8.75
N GLY A 130 17.38 -11.08 -9.50
CA GLY A 130 17.45 -12.38 -10.18
C GLY A 130 17.63 -13.58 -9.24
N LEU A 131 18.05 -13.34 -7.98
CA LEU A 131 18.17 -14.37 -6.94
C LEU A 131 16.90 -14.57 -6.14
N LEU A 132 15.93 -13.64 -6.25
CA LEU A 132 14.66 -13.79 -5.56
C LEU A 132 13.91 -15.00 -6.09
N PRO A 133 13.26 -15.78 -5.21
CA PRO A 133 12.48 -16.93 -5.63
C PRO A 133 11.28 -16.49 -6.49
N ASN A 134 10.97 -17.27 -7.51
CA ASN A 134 9.73 -17.09 -8.27
C ASN A 134 8.53 -17.40 -7.39
N GLY A 135 7.58 -16.46 -7.31
CA GLY A 135 6.23 -16.76 -6.88
C GLY A 135 5.50 -17.45 -8.04
N GLU A 136 5.22 -18.73 -7.94
CA GLU A 136 4.29 -19.39 -8.86
C GLU A 136 2.87 -19.08 -8.40
N VAL A 137 2.13 -18.36 -9.24
CA VAL A 137 0.67 -18.30 -9.17
C VAL A 137 0.17 -19.41 -10.09
N ASP A 138 -0.44 -20.44 -9.52
CA ASP A 138 -1.09 -21.50 -10.28
C ASP A 138 -2.31 -20.88 -10.99
N GLY A 139 -2.19 -20.67 -12.31
CA GLY A 139 -3.23 -20.10 -13.17
C GLY A 139 -4.15 -21.20 -13.72
N SER A 140 -4.80 -21.99 -12.85
CA SER A 140 -5.86 -22.94 -13.23
C SER A 140 -7.23 -22.44 -12.84
#